data_d793e30496b9dbc70a2b5e836659b5a6
#
_entry.id   d793e30496b9dbc70a2b5e836659b5a6
#
_cell.length_a   1.000
_cell.length_b   1.000
_cell.length_c   1.000
_cell.angle_alpha   90.00
_cell.angle_beta   90.00
_cell.angle_gamma   90.00
#
_symmetry.space_group_name_H-M   'P 1'
#
loop_
_entity.id
_entity.type
_entity.pdbx_description
1 polymer ?
#
loop_
_entity_poly.entity_id
_entity_poly.type
_entity_poly.pdbx_seq_one_letter_code
_entity_poly.pdbx_strand_id
1 'polypeptide(L)'
;MADDGRAKRLKSSQEGGVAEVAELRARVAELELKNETLRQENRQHAGGIAALESENEQLRRRGRAEGNHEVLPVVVAATVDLSRVDTSIVIHVTSFLTSSNELLNLALTCKSFGWRQPMLTLNWSLVEEFARQAVSSRTTDAEMSSLPRYVSGTTTWLSILYRYEHLLEFDVLLGGFIEHRNGDKTAVCAKGEDHFDSVAVSIRYTMKLGAHYAEFLITGAPCIGIVRPMPGLDAGAYQENFHWFDDLLFADFLAQRSDDWGDSEVHACEFSCDDGTMNCTGWDDEIQFGLNWEGMESCQPGDTIGMLLNLDEGTLTVYRNNRRLGVIKDGLSGPYCWYVSLVNRPSVTDEVSIKRGTLPNSDREARN
;
A
#
# COMPACT_ATOMS: atom_id res chain seq x y z
N MET A 1 49.37 -24.94 23.31
CA MET A 1 48.09 -25.45 22.74
C MET A 1 47.12 -24.32 22.36
N ALA A 2 47.57 -23.11 22.11
CA ALA A 2 46.67 -21.97 21.77
C ALA A 2 46.75 -21.50 20.30
N ASP A 3 47.64 -22.10 19.49
CA ASP A 3 47.88 -21.61 18.13
C ASP A 3 47.08 -22.31 17.03
N ASP A 4 46.48 -23.46 17.32
CA ASP A 4 45.74 -24.28 16.35
C ASP A 4 44.27 -23.76 16.11
N GLY A 5 43.74 -23.02 17.08
CA GLY A 5 42.37 -22.44 16.98
C GLY A 5 42.29 -21.19 16.09
N ARG A 6 43.38 -20.44 15.98
CA ARG A 6 43.43 -19.20 15.19
C ARG A 6 43.57 -19.49 13.68
N ALA A 7 44.33 -20.55 13.34
CA ALA A 7 44.49 -20.99 11.96
C ALA A 7 43.17 -21.58 11.37
N LYS A 8 42.37 -22.30 12.19
CA LYS A 8 41.07 -22.83 11.78
C LYS A 8 40.01 -21.74 11.56
N ARG A 9 39.98 -20.69 12.40
CA ARG A 9 39.07 -19.53 12.20
C ARG A 9 39.40 -18.72 10.95
N LEU A 10 40.69 -18.51 10.65
CA LEU A 10 41.13 -17.81 9.43
C LEU A 10 40.76 -18.62 8.16
N LYS A 11 40.89 -19.93 8.16
CA LYS A 11 40.48 -20.79 7.04
C LYS A 11 38.96 -20.75 6.80
N SER A 12 38.16 -20.85 7.84
CA SER A 12 36.68 -20.80 7.75
C SER A 12 36.18 -19.46 7.21
N SER A 13 36.80 -18.33 7.63
CA SER A 13 36.45 -16.99 7.13
C SER A 13 36.87 -16.79 5.66
N GLN A 14 37.95 -17.42 5.24
CA GLN A 14 38.42 -17.34 3.86
C GLN A 14 37.61 -18.22 2.90
N GLU A 15 37.12 -19.37 3.36
CA GLU A 15 36.22 -20.26 2.60
C GLU A 15 34.84 -19.64 2.42
N GLY A 16 34.28 -18.95 3.43
CA GLY A 16 33.02 -18.21 3.34
C GLY A 16 33.08 -17.07 2.30
N GLY A 17 34.15 -16.27 2.31
CA GLY A 17 34.32 -15.18 1.33
C GLY A 17 34.47 -15.67 -0.11
N VAL A 18 35.08 -16.83 -0.33
CA VAL A 18 35.21 -17.42 -1.68
C VAL A 18 33.86 -17.92 -2.22
N ALA A 19 33.02 -18.49 -1.35
CA ALA A 19 31.67 -18.92 -1.73
C ALA A 19 30.76 -17.74 -2.08
N GLU A 20 30.77 -16.67 -1.30
CA GLU A 20 30.02 -15.45 -1.55
C GLU A 20 30.44 -14.77 -2.87
N VAL A 21 31.74 -14.69 -3.13
CA VAL A 21 32.24 -14.15 -4.41
C VAL A 21 31.81 -15.02 -5.61
N ALA A 22 31.75 -16.33 -5.43
CA ALA A 22 31.27 -17.25 -6.47
C ALA A 22 29.78 -17.05 -6.75
N GLU A 23 28.96 -16.89 -5.70
CA GLU A 23 27.52 -16.61 -5.83
C GLU A 23 27.25 -15.26 -6.50
N LEU A 24 27.96 -14.20 -6.09
CA LEU A 24 27.84 -12.88 -6.74
C LEU A 24 28.22 -12.93 -8.22
N ARG A 25 29.26 -13.68 -8.58
CA ARG A 25 29.64 -13.88 -9.98
C ARG A 25 28.56 -14.62 -10.78
N ALA A 26 27.95 -15.65 -10.19
CA ALA A 26 26.85 -16.38 -10.82
C ALA A 26 25.66 -15.45 -11.06
N ARG A 27 25.33 -14.60 -10.09
CA ARG A 27 24.23 -13.63 -10.19
C ARG A 27 24.50 -12.53 -11.22
N VAL A 28 25.75 -12.06 -11.31
CA VAL A 28 26.15 -11.12 -12.38
C VAL A 28 25.98 -11.76 -13.75
N ALA A 29 26.45 -13.00 -13.94
CA ALA A 29 26.30 -13.72 -15.21
C ALA A 29 24.82 -13.93 -15.60
N GLU A 30 23.96 -14.23 -14.63
CA GLU A 30 22.51 -14.34 -14.86
C GLU A 30 21.89 -13.00 -15.31
N LEU A 31 22.25 -11.92 -14.65
CA LEU A 31 21.78 -10.58 -15.00
C LEU A 31 22.30 -10.12 -16.37
N GLU A 32 23.53 -10.46 -16.71
CA GLU A 32 24.08 -10.19 -18.05
C GLU A 32 23.31 -10.94 -19.14
N LEU A 33 23.00 -12.22 -18.90
CA LEU A 33 22.20 -13.02 -19.84
C LEU A 33 20.78 -12.44 -20.01
N LYS A 34 20.15 -12.04 -18.91
CA LYS A 34 18.82 -11.40 -18.93
C LYS A 34 18.84 -10.06 -19.67
N ASN A 35 19.89 -9.27 -19.49
CA ASN A 35 20.08 -8.01 -20.21
C ASN A 35 20.24 -8.23 -21.72
N GLU A 36 20.97 -9.28 -22.12
CA GLU A 36 21.13 -9.61 -23.53
C GLU A 36 19.80 -10.06 -24.16
N THR A 37 19.01 -10.85 -23.43
CA THR A 37 17.66 -11.26 -23.86
C THR A 37 16.76 -10.04 -24.06
N LEU A 38 16.71 -9.12 -23.09
CA LEU A 38 15.92 -7.88 -23.20
C LEU A 38 16.39 -6.99 -24.36
N ARG A 39 17.69 -6.93 -24.61
CA ARG A 39 18.23 -6.20 -25.77
C ARG A 39 17.82 -6.84 -27.10
N GLN A 40 17.71 -8.17 -27.13
CA GLN A 40 17.25 -8.88 -28.31
C GLN A 40 15.77 -8.66 -28.57
N GLU A 41 14.94 -8.72 -27.53
CA GLU A 41 13.51 -8.40 -27.61
C GLU A 41 13.28 -6.96 -28.07
N ASN A 42 14.00 -5.99 -27.53
CA ASN A 42 13.91 -4.59 -27.95
C ASN A 42 14.30 -4.40 -29.44
N ARG A 43 15.29 -5.14 -29.94
CA ARG A 43 15.65 -5.12 -31.37
C ARG A 43 14.54 -5.71 -32.23
N GLN A 44 13.88 -6.78 -31.77
CA GLN A 44 12.73 -7.36 -32.48
C GLN A 44 11.53 -6.40 -32.52
N HIS A 45 11.23 -5.74 -31.41
CA HIS A 45 10.17 -4.72 -31.35
C HIS A 45 10.48 -3.53 -32.26
N ALA A 46 11.72 -3.05 -32.30
CA ALA A 46 12.14 -1.98 -33.20
C ALA A 46 11.99 -2.38 -34.69
N GLY A 47 12.30 -3.63 -35.00
CA GLY A 47 12.07 -4.19 -36.37
C GLY A 47 10.58 -4.26 -36.71
N GLY A 48 9.73 -4.66 -35.74
CA GLY A 48 8.28 -4.68 -35.94
C GLY A 48 7.68 -3.29 -36.14
N ILE A 49 8.13 -2.30 -35.40
CA ILE A 49 7.71 -0.90 -35.57
C ILE A 49 8.09 -0.40 -36.98
N ALA A 50 9.33 -0.61 -37.41
CA ALA A 50 9.77 -0.18 -38.75
C ALA A 50 8.99 -0.87 -39.89
N ALA A 51 8.60 -2.14 -39.72
CA ALA A 51 7.76 -2.85 -40.67
C ALA A 51 6.35 -2.24 -40.74
N LEU A 52 5.73 -1.95 -39.61
CA LEU A 52 4.40 -1.31 -39.55
C LEU A 52 4.42 0.11 -40.11
N GLU A 53 5.46 0.88 -39.87
CA GLU A 53 5.64 2.20 -40.49
C GLU A 53 5.76 2.13 -42.00
N SER A 54 6.50 1.14 -42.52
CA SER A 54 6.63 0.92 -43.94
C SER A 54 5.28 0.50 -44.56
N GLU A 55 4.52 -0.37 -43.95
CA GLU A 55 3.20 -0.79 -44.40
C GLU A 55 2.20 0.39 -44.37
N ASN A 56 2.22 1.22 -43.36
CA ASN A 56 1.41 2.43 -43.28
C ASN A 56 1.74 3.41 -44.43
N GLU A 57 3.03 3.57 -44.73
CA GLU A 57 3.44 4.43 -45.84
C GLU A 57 3.00 3.86 -47.18
N GLN A 58 3.08 2.53 -47.38
CA GLN A 58 2.57 1.88 -48.60
C GLN A 58 1.05 2.02 -48.75
N LEU A 59 0.29 1.89 -47.64
CA LEU A 59 -1.17 2.10 -47.64
C LEU A 59 -1.52 3.56 -47.99
N ARG A 60 -0.77 4.52 -47.46
CA ARG A 60 -0.93 5.96 -47.80
C ARG A 60 -0.63 6.23 -49.28
N ARG A 61 0.37 5.58 -49.85
CA ARG A 61 0.72 5.72 -51.28
C ARG A 61 -0.33 5.08 -52.19
N ARG A 62 -0.86 3.90 -51.84
CA ARG A 62 -1.98 3.26 -52.55
C ARG A 62 -3.24 4.11 -52.54
N GLY A 63 -3.60 4.69 -51.38
CA GLY A 63 -4.72 5.62 -51.27
C GLY A 63 -4.58 6.90 -52.08
N ARG A 64 -3.34 7.29 -52.49
CA ARG A 64 -3.09 8.44 -53.38
C ARG A 64 -3.11 8.07 -54.88
N ALA A 65 -2.92 6.78 -55.24
CA ALA A 65 -2.81 6.37 -56.62
C ALA A 65 -4.16 6.00 -57.28
N GLU A 66 -5.22 5.78 -56.50
CA GLU A 66 -6.58 5.51 -57.01
C GLU A 66 -7.43 6.81 -56.99
N GLY A 67 -6.98 7.81 -57.74
CA GLY A 67 -7.75 9.01 -58.01
C GLY A 67 -8.66 8.80 -59.25
N ASN A 68 -9.92 8.76 -59.04
CA ASN A 68 -11.10 9.13 -59.83
C ASN A 68 -12.20 8.10 -59.74
N HIS A 69 -12.92 8.13 -58.65
CA HIS A 69 -14.37 8.00 -58.65
C HIS A 69 -14.87 8.67 -57.38
N GLU A 70 -15.76 9.61 -57.56
CA GLU A 70 -16.46 10.43 -56.59
C GLU A 70 -17.40 9.56 -55.70
N VAL A 71 -16.80 8.83 -54.81
CA VAL A 71 -17.44 8.42 -53.57
C VAL A 71 -16.49 8.99 -52.50
N LEU A 72 -16.87 10.13 -51.96
CA LEU A 72 -16.26 10.65 -50.73
C LEU A 72 -16.25 9.51 -49.71
N PRO A 73 -15.12 8.83 -49.43
CA PRO A 73 -15.01 8.24 -48.12
C PRO A 73 -15.05 9.46 -47.20
N VAL A 74 -16.08 9.58 -46.41
CA VAL A 74 -16.00 10.32 -45.17
C VAL A 74 -14.88 9.61 -44.41
N VAL A 75 -13.64 9.92 -44.73
CA VAL A 75 -12.55 9.79 -43.80
C VAL A 75 -12.91 10.83 -42.77
N VAL A 76 -13.71 10.38 -41.81
CA VAL A 76 -13.75 11.03 -40.50
C VAL A 76 -12.34 10.87 -39.97
N ALA A 77 -11.42 11.69 -40.44
CA ALA A 77 -10.32 12.14 -39.64
C ALA A 77 -10.91 13.09 -38.58
N ALA A 78 -11.89 12.54 -37.84
CA ALA A 78 -12.26 13.09 -36.57
C ALA A 78 -11.09 12.73 -35.63
N THR A 79 -9.98 13.41 -35.81
CA THR A 79 -9.21 13.84 -34.65
C THR A 79 -10.20 14.70 -33.89
N VAL A 80 -11.01 14.08 -33.05
CA VAL A 80 -11.78 14.80 -32.06
C VAL A 80 -10.69 15.47 -31.23
N ASP A 81 -10.43 16.74 -31.56
CA ASP A 81 -9.54 17.55 -30.77
C ASP A 81 -10.30 17.81 -29.45
N LEU A 82 -10.10 16.90 -28.51
CA LEU A 82 -10.72 16.98 -27.19
C LEU A 82 -10.38 18.28 -26.46
N SER A 83 -9.35 19.03 -26.93
CA SER A 83 -9.05 20.38 -26.43
C SER A 83 -10.12 21.40 -26.80
N ARG A 84 -10.98 21.11 -27.79
CA ARG A 84 -12.11 21.95 -28.24
C ARG A 84 -13.45 21.53 -27.63
N VAL A 85 -13.48 20.38 -26.95
CA VAL A 85 -14.68 19.94 -26.23
C VAL A 85 -14.81 20.78 -24.96
N ASP A 86 -16.03 21.22 -24.67
CA ASP A 86 -16.34 21.94 -23.46
C ASP A 86 -15.78 21.17 -22.24
N THR A 87 -15.09 21.90 -21.37
CA THR A 87 -14.44 21.32 -20.19
C THR A 87 -15.44 20.55 -19.31
N SER A 88 -16.71 20.97 -19.29
CA SER A 88 -17.75 20.28 -18.54
C SER A 88 -18.07 18.88 -19.09
N ILE A 89 -18.07 18.73 -20.42
CA ILE A 89 -18.27 17.45 -21.08
C ILE A 89 -17.07 16.53 -20.83
N VAL A 90 -15.86 17.08 -20.92
CA VAL A 90 -14.63 16.33 -20.67
C VAL A 90 -14.60 15.87 -19.20
N ILE A 91 -14.94 16.74 -18.25
CA ILE A 91 -15.08 16.40 -16.83
C ILE A 91 -16.12 15.28 -16.65
N HIS A 92 -17.25 15.35 -17.32
CA HIS A 92 -18.28 14.32 -17.23
C HIS A 92 -17.80 12.99 -17.78
N VAL A 93 -17.15 12.96 -18.93
CA VAL A 93 -16.57 11.74 -19.49
C VAL A 93 -15.46 11.15 -18.59
N THR A 94 -14.61 11.98 -18.05
CA THR A 94 -13.50 11.53 -17.17
C THR A 94 -13.96 11.18 -15.75
N SER A 95 -15.16 11.59 -15.34
CA SER A 95 -15.75 11.11 -14.07
C SER A 95 -16.01 9.60 -14.06
N PHE A 96 -16.05 8.95 -15.24
CA PHE A 96 -16.09 7.49 -15.38
C PHE A 96 -14.71 6.84 -15.23
N LEU A 97 -13.61 7.60 -15.35
CA LEU A 97 -12.26 7.12 -15.09
C LEU A 97 -12.04 7.21 -13.57
N THR A 98 -12.01 6.04 -12.93
CA THR A 98 -12.07 5.98 -11.47
C THR A 98 -10.71 5.82 -10.83
N SER A 99 -9.69 5.39 -11.60
CA SER A 99 -8.36 5.07 -11.08
C SER A 99 -7.25 5.98 -11.60
N SER A 100 -6.21 6.11 -10.81
CA SER A 100 -4.98 6.84 -11.18
C SER A 100 -4.32 6.25 -12.43
N ASN A 101 -4.38 4.92 -12.60
CA ASN A 101 -3.84 4.23 -13.78
C ASN A 101 -4.61 4.58 -15.06
N GLU A 102 -5.94 4.65 -15.01
CA GLU A 102 -6.76 5.07 -16.16
C GLU A 102 -6.47 6.50 -16.55
N LEU A 103 -6.35 7.40 -15.56
CA LEU A 103 -5.98 8.80 -15.78
C LEU A 103 -4.55 8.93 -16.34
N LEU A 104 -3.61 8.13 -15.86
CA LEU A 104 -2.24 8.10 -16.41
C LEU A 104 -2.26 7.63 -17.86
N ASN A 105 -2.96 6.57 -18.19
CA ASN A 105 -3.11 6.09 -19.55
C ASN A 105 -3.72 7.17 -20.46
N LEU A 106 -4.74 7.89 -19.99
CA LEU A 106 -5.31 9.02 -20.72
C LEU A 106 -4.28 10.13 -20.96
N ALA A 107 -3.47 10.47 -19.95
CA ALA A 107 -2.40 11.46 -20.06
C ALA A 107 -1.37 11.09 -21.13
N LEU A 108 -1.04 9.79 -21.23
CA LEU A 108 -0.07 9.26 -22.19
C LEU A 108 -0.61 9.19 -23.64
N THR A 109 -1.93 9.08 -23.82
CA THR A 109 -2.54 8.97 -25.15
C THR A 109 -2.69 10.30 -25.85
N CYS A 110 -2.83 11.41 -25.13
CA CYS A 110 -3.09 12.73 -25.71
C CYS A 110 -2.35 13.85 -24.97
N LYS A 111 -1.55 14.62 -25.70
CA LYS A 111 -0.84 15.79 -25.15
C LYS A 111 -1.78 16.83 -24.52
N SER A 112 -3.00 16.96 -25.04
CA SER A 112 -4.02 17.87 -24.50
C SER A 112 -4.45 17.52 -23.07
N PHE A 113 -4.35 16.25 -22.68
CA PHE A 113 -4.68 15.79 -21.32
C PHE A 113 -3.48 15.80 -20.37
N GLY A 114 -2.32 15.32 -20.87
CA GLY A 114 -1.15 15.10 -20.03
C GLY A 114 -0.25 16.34 -19.85
N TRP A 115 -0.36 17.33 -20.73
CA TRP A 115 0.50 18.50 -20.70
C TRP A 115 -0.26 19.74 -20.21
N ARG A 116 0.46 20.61 -19.51
CA ARG A 116 -0.05 21.91 -19.08
C ARG A 116 -0.45 22.73 -20.31
N GLN A 117 -1.69 23.16 -20.37
CA GLN A 117 -2.18 24.02 -21.44
C GLN A 117 -2.05 25.47 -21.04
N PRO A 118 -1.33 26.30 -21.85
CA PRO A 118 -1.15 27.73 -21.55
C PRO A 118 -2.45 28.55 -21.52
N MET A 119 -3.50 28.04 -22.14
CA MET A 119 -4.82 28.72 -22.27
C MET A 119 -5.73 28.45 -21.06
N LEU A 120 -5.43 27.48 -20.22
CA LEU A 120 -6.23 27.23 -19.02
C LEU A 120 -5.67 28.04 -17.86
N THR A 121 -6.57 28.59 -17.05
CA THR A 121 -6.22 29.30 -15.80
C THR A 121 -5.55 28.37 -14.75
N LEU A 122 -5.49 27.09 -15.06
CA LEU A 122 -4.93 26.05 -14.20
C LEU A 122 -3.41 25.94 -14.39
N ASN A 123 -2.70 25.84 -13.28
CA ASN A 123 -1.23 25.66 -13.28
C ASN A 123 -0.77 24.22 -13.54
N TRP A 124 -1.70 23.30 -13.87
CA TRP A 124 -1.46 21.87 -14.11
C TRP A 124 -2.22 21.35 -15.34
N SER A 125 -2.02 20.09 -15.70
CA SER A 125 -2.71 19.46 -16.83
C SER A 125 -4.17 19.14 -16.50
N LEU A 126 -4.95 18.79 -17.52
CA LEU A 126 -6.35 18.41 -17.34
C LEU A 126 -6.48 17.12 -16.50
N VAL A 127 -5.58 16.14 -16.71
CA VAL A 127 -5.51 14.90 -15.91
C VAL A 127 -5.23 15.20 -14.44
N GLU A 128 -4.35 16.17 -14.17
CA GLU A 128 -4.08 16.61 -12.80
C GLU A 128 -5.32 17.22 -12.14
N GLU A 129 -6.12 17.98 -12.90
CA GLU A 129 -7.38 18.54 -12.38
C GLU A 129 -8.40 17.44 -12.05
N PHE A 130 -8.52 16.41 -12.90
CA PHE A 130 -9.38 15.27 -12.61
C PHE A 130 -8.91 14.49 -11.39
N ALA A 131 -7.61 14.23 -11.28
CA ALA A 131 -7.04 13.59 -10.10
C ALA A 131 -7.33 14.42 -8.83
N ARG A 132 -7.17 15.75 -8.89
CA ARG A 132 -7.51 16.65 -7.78
C ARG A 132 -8.98 16.55 -7.37
N GLN A 133 -9.90 16.58 -8.34
CA GLN A 133 -11.33 16.46 -8.07
C GLN A 133 -11.68 15.10 -7.52
N ALA A 134 -11.09 14.02 -8.04
CA ALA A 134 -11.27 12.67 -7.55
C ALA A 134 -10.82 12.53 -6.09
N VAL A 135 -9.64 13.05 -5.75
CA VAL A 135 -9.15 13.10 -4.37
C VAL A 135 -10.11 13.91 -3.49
N SER A 136 -10.41 15.16 -3.87
CA SER A 136 -11.25 16.05 -3.05
C SER A 136 -12.68 15.55 -2.83
N SER A 137 -13.22 14.74 -3.76
CA SER A 137 -14.58 14.20 -3.64
C SER A 137 -14.68 12.88 -2.88
N ARG A 138 -13.57 12.15 -2.75
CA ARG A 138 -13.53 10.79 -2.19
C ARG A 138 -12.87 10.73 -0.82
N THR A 139 -11.95 11.65 -0.53
CA THR A 139 -11.24 11.67 0.75
C THR A 139 -12.05 12.35 1.83
N THR A 140 -11.97 11.82 3.03
CA THR A 140 -12.37 12.53 4.26
C THR A 140 -11.27 13.53 4.64
N ASP A 141 -11.57 14.50 5.52
CA ASP A 141 -10.58 15.45 6.02
C ASP A 141 -9.43 14.72 6.75
N ALA A 142 -9.76 13.67 7.48
CA ALA A 142 -8.79 12.81 8.16
C ALA A 142 -7.82 12.13 7.18
N GLU A 143 -8.34 11.49 6.12
CA GLU A 143 -7.51 10.87 5.08
C GLU A 143 -6.69 11.91 4.31
N MET A 144 -7.26 13.08 4.03
CA MET A 144 -6.55 14.18 3.37
C MET A 144 -5.34 14.64 4.19
N SER A 145 -5.43 14.63 5.52
CA SER A 145 -4.30 14.98 6.40
C SER A 145 -3.13 14.01 6.32
N SER A 146 -3.41 12.75 5.94
CA SER A 146 -2.42 11.67 5.78
C SER A 146 -1.77 11.66 4.39
N LEU A 147 -2.33 12.40 3.43
CA LEU A 147 -1.80 12.49 2.07
C LEU A 147 -0.72 13.59 1.96
N PRO A 148 0.24 13.42 1.04
CA PRO A 148 1.22 14.47 0.78
C PRO A 148 0.53 15.71 0.18
N ARG A 149 1.07 16.88 0.51
CA ARG A 149 0.59 18.13 -0.08
C ARG A 149 1.06 18.24 -1.54
N TYR A 150 0.21 18.80 -2.39
CA TYR A 150 0.60 19.13 -3.75
C TYR A 150 1.79 20.10 -3.77
N VAL A 151 2.83 19.74 -4.53
CA VAL A 151 4.00 20.59 -4.78
C VAL A 151 4.32 20.55 -6.26
N SER A 152 4.22 21.71 -6.92
CA SER A 152 4.46 21.82 -8.37
C SER A 152 5.84 21.26 -8.76
N GLY A 153 5.84 20.34 -9.71
CA GLY A 153 7.06 19.71 -10.24
C GLY A 153 7.57 18.49 -9.47
N THR A 154 7.07 18.21 -8.25
CA THR A 154 7.52 17.06 -7.45
C THR A 154 6.39 16.17 -6.98
N THR A 155 5.30 16.74 -6.46
CA THR A 155 4.14 15.97 -5.95
C THR A 155 2.90 16.38 -6.72
N THR A 156 2.52 15.58 -7.71
CA THR A 156 1.40 15.83 -8.60
C THR A 156 0.08 15.32 -8.01
N TRP A 157 -1.06 15.84 -8.48
CA TRP A 157 -2.38 15.35 -8.06
C TRP A 157 -2.61 13.89 -8.48
N LEU A 158 -2.05 13.48 -9.62
CA LEU A 158 -2.10 12.09 -10.04
C LEU A 158 -1.32 11.17 -9.08
N SER A 159 -0.16 11.62 -8.58
CA SER A 159 0.60 10.86 -7.58
C SER A 159 -0.10 10.83 -6.22
N ILE A 160 -0.83 11.90 -5.86
CA ILE A 160 -1.66 11.95 -4.65
C ILE A 160 -2.84 10.99 -4.77
N LEU A 161 -3.53 10.97 -5.93
CA LEU A 161 -4.62 10.03 -6.19
C LEU A 161 -4.13 8.58 -6.12
N TYR A 162 -2.97 8.28 -6.75
CA TYR A 162 -2.35 6.95 -6.64
C TYR A 162 -2.10 6.56 -5.18
N ARG A 163 -1.53 7.46 -4.37
CA ARG A 163 -1.32 7.19 -2.94
C ARG A 163 -2.63 7.00 -2.19
N TYR A 164 -3.65 7.78 -2.52
CA TYR A 164 -4.98 7.63 -1.94
C TYR A 164 -5.59 6.26 -2.23
N GLU A 165 -5.43 5.75 -3.45
CA GLU A 165 -5.93 4.42 -3.84
C GLU A 165 -5.19 3.28 -3.11
N HIS A 166 -3.92 3.50 -2.76
CA HIS A 166 -3.02 2.53 -2.12
C HIS A 166 -2.68 2.90 -0.67
N LEU A 167 -3.57 3.59 0.03
CA LEU A 167 -3.33 3.99 1.43
C LEU A 167 -3.23 2.79 2.36
N LEU A 168 -4.11 1.80 2.16
CA LEU A 168 -4.22 0.63 3.01
C LEU A 168 -3.41 -0.54 2.40
N GLU A 169 -2.08 -0.40 2.40
CA GLU A 169 -1.15 -1.48 2.04
C GLU A 169 -0.29 -1.81 3.26
N PHE A 170 0.00 -3.07 3.47
CA PHE A 170 1.00 -3.52 4.41
C PHE A 170 2.39 -3.33 3.78
N ASP A 171 3.00 -2.20 4.00
CA ASP A 171 4.26 -1.81 3.35
C ASP A 171 5.51 -2.14 4.19
N VAL A 172 5.34 -2.54 5.44
CA VAL A 172 6.41 -3.05 6.29
C VAL A 172 6.00 -4.41 6.85
N LEU A 173 6.86 -5.40 6.67
CA LEU A 173 6.75 -6.74 7.24
C LEU A 173 7.89 -6.94 8.24
N LEU A 174 7.57 -7.34 9.47
CA LEU A 174 8.47 -7.60 10.57
C LEU A 174 8.33 -9.05 11.02
N GLY A 175 9.44 -9.73 11.24
CA GLY A 175 9.46 -11.17 11.42
C GLY A 175 9.70 -11.95 10.13
N GLY A 176 10.22 -13.18 10.27
CA GLY A 176 10.60 -14.03 9.12
C GLY A 176 9.45 -14.85 8.53
N PHE A 177 8.28 -14.87 9.19
CA PHE A 177 7.21 -15.83 8.96
C PHE A 177 5.93 -15.22 8.36
N ILE A 178 6.07 -14.12 7.64
CA ILE A 178 4.99 -13.40 6.96
C ILE A 178 5.39 -13.03 5.54
N GLU A 179 4.41 -13.02 4.63
CA GLU A 179 4.61 -12.54 3.26
C GLU A 179 3.35 -11.94 2.66
N HIS A 180 3.50 -11.16 1.58
CA HIS A 180 2.37 -10.67 0.82
C HIS A 180 1.76 -11.82 -0.01
N ARG A 181 0.44 -12.00 0.09
CA ARG A 181 -0.27 -13.02 -0.66
C ARG A 181 -0.24 -12.71 -2.16
N ASN A 182 0.43 -13.58 -2.93
CA ASN A 182 0.59 -13.41 -4.38
C ASN A 182 1.18 -12.06 -4.81
N GLY A 183 1.94 -11.40 -3.93
CA GLY A 183 2.48 -10.06 -4.17
C GLY A 183 1.48 -8.91 -4.01
N ASP A 184 0.25 -9.18 -3.58
CA ASP A 184 -0.74 -8.17 -3.25
C ASP A 184 -0.42 -7.57 -1.87
N LYS A 185 -0.06 -6.31 -1.85
CA LYS A 185 0.30 -5.60 -0.62
C LYS A 185 -0.86 -5.31 0.32
N THR A 186 -2.09 -5.49 -0.14
CA THR A 186 -3.28 -5.38 0.71
C THR A 186 -3.59 -6.67 1.47
N ALA A 187 -2.89 -7.77 1.16
CA ALA A 187 -3.10 -9.05 1.77
C ALA A 187 -1.78 -9.69 2.23
N VAL A 188 -1.78 -10.22 3.44
CA VAL A 188 -0.64 -10.93 4.03
C VAL A 188 -1.07 -12.29 4.55
N CYS A 189 -0.15 -13.25 4.53
CA CYS A 189 -0.35 -14.57 5.08
C CYS A 189 0.88 -15.02 5.88
N ALA A 190 0.63 -15.83 6.90
CA ALA A 190 1.69 -16.51 7.63
C ALA A 190 2.35 -17.58 6.75
N LYS A 191 3.66 -17.78 6.89
CA LYS A 191 4.45 -18.78 6.18
C LYS A 191 5.32 -19.60 7.13
N GLY A 192 5.66 -20.84 6.72
CA GLY A 192 6.49 -21.75 7.52
C GLY A 192 5.65 -22.75 8.30
N GLU A 193 6.28 -23.54 9.17
CA GLU A 193 5.64 -24.58 9.97
C GLU A 193 5.75 -24.34 11.47
N ASP A 194 6.52 -23.34 11.89
CA ASP A 194 6.81 -23.02 13.29
C ASP A 194 5.83 -22.00 13.85
N HIS A 195 5.58 -22.07 15.16
CA HIS A 195 4.70 -21.15 15.90
C HIS A 195 5.41 -19.83 16.21
N PHE A 196 5.67 -19.03 15.20
CA PHE A 196 6.29 -17.72 15.36
C PHE A 196 5.35 -16.60 14.96
N ASP A 197 5.40 -15.53 15.72
CA ASP A 197 4.68 -14.30 15.44
C ASP A 197 5.42 -13.47 14.38
N SER A 198 4.65 -12.84 13.52
CA SER A 198 5.14 -11.86 12.56
C SER A 198 4.08 -10.80 12.33
N VAL A 199 4.52 -9.60 12.01
CA VAL A 199 3.66 -8.42 11.95
C VAL A 199 3.74 -7.75 10.60
N ALA A 200 2.60 -7.29 10.10
CA ALA A 200 2.51 -6.42 8.94
C ALA A 200 1.92 -5.06 9.33
N VAL A 201 2.56 -3.98 8.89
CA VAL A 201 2.19 -2.60 9.23
C VAL A 201 1.91 -1.80 7.98
N SER A 202 0.84 -0.99 8.02
CA SER A 202 0.50 0.00 6.99
C SER A 202 1.08 1.37 7.36
N ILE A 203 2.41 1.52 7.29
CA ILE A 203 3.10 2.71 7.79
C ILE A 203 2.87 3.95 6.92
N ARG A 204 2.57 3.75 5.62
CA ARG A 204 2.25 4.85 4.69
C ARG A 204 0.95 5.54 5.04
N TYR A 205 0.06 4.87 5.75
CA TYR A 205 -1.18 5.44 6.26
C TYR A 205 -1.06 5.78 7.73
N THR A 206 -0.37 6.87 8.03
CA THR A 206 -0.27 7.39 9.39
C THR A 206 -1.51 8.23 9.70
N MET A 207 -2.34 7.74 10.62
CA MET A 207 -3.57 8.38 11.10
C MET A 207 -3.22 9.39 12.19
N LYS A 208 -3.47 10.68 11.97
CA LYS A 208 -3.02 11.77 12.87
C LYS A 208 -4.15 12.48 13.60
N LEU A 209 -5.34 12.55 13.01
CA LEU A 209 -6.50 13.26 13.53
C LEU A 209 -7.77 12.77 12.87
N GLY A 210 -8.93 12.96 13.51
CA GLY A 210 -10.22 12.57 12.96
C GLY A 210 -10.51 11.07 13.11
N ALA A 211 -11.48 10.58 12.35
CA ALA A 211 -11.94 9.20 12.41
C ALA A 211 -11.50 8.40 11.17
N HIS A 212 -10.87 7.26 11.41
CA HIS A 212 -10.36 6.34 10.39
C HIS A 212 -11.01 4.98 10.55
N TYR A 213 -11.53 4.43 9.45
CA TYR A 213 -12.18 3.13 9.45
C TYR A 213 -11.56 2.22 8.39
N ALA A 214 -11.21 1.01 8.80
CA ALA A 214 -10.70 -0.03 7.90
C ALA A 214 -11.43 -1.35 8.17
N GLU A 215 -11.57 -2.17 7.13
CA GLU A 215 -12.11 -3.53 7.19
C GLU A 215 -11.00 -4.54 6.89
N PHE A 216 -10.97 -5.58 7.71
CA PHE A 216 -10.02 -6.69 7.62
C PHE A 216 -10.81 -7.98 7.38
N LEU A 217 -10.62 -8.61 6.23
CA LEU A 217 -11.12 -9.96 5.98
C LEU A 217 -10.10 -10.94 6.50
N ILE A 218 -10.51 -11.81 7.40
CA ILE A 218 -9.63 -12.75 8.10
C ILE A 218 -9.83 -14.19 7.67
N THR A 219 -8.73 -14.94 7.68
CA THR A 219 -8.70 -16.41 7.71
C THR A 219 -7.84 -16.82 8.88
N GLY A 220 -8.25 -17.80 9.66
CA GLY A 220 -7.57 -18.12 10.91
C GLY A 220 -7.98 -17.19 12.06
N ALA A 221 -7.06 -16.91 12.95
CA ALA A 221 -7.29 -16.11 14.15
C ALA A 221 -6.17 -15.08 14.40
N PRO A 222 -5.97 -14.13 13.49
CA PRO A 222 -4.96 -13.07 13.63
C PRO A 222 -5.29 -12.11 14.76
N CYS A 223 -4.32 -11.29 15.15
CA CYS A 223 -4.57 -10.07 15.91
C CYS A 223 -4.57 -8.86 14.97
N ILE A 224 -5.47 -7.90 15.23
CA ILE A 224 -5.64 -6.70 14.41
C ILE A 224 -5.63 -5.48 15.31
N GLY A 225 -4.84 -4.45 14.96
CA GLY A 225 -4.73 -3.32 15.86
C GLY A 225 -4.11 -2.06 15.26
N ILE A 226 -3.68 -1.22 16.18
CA ILE A 226 -2.98 0.03 15.91
C ILE A 226 -1.63 0.04 16.64
N VAL A 227 -0.63 0.64 16.00
CA VAL A 227 0.70 0.83 16.56
C VAL A 227 1.22 2.23 16.21
N ARG A 228 2.10 2.77 17.03
CA ARG A 228 2.80 4.02 16.75
C ARG A 228 3.64 3.91 15.48
N PRO A 229 3.69 4.95 14.63
CA PRO A 229 4.58 4.95 13.47
C PRO A 229 6.05 4.98 13.92
N MET A 230 6.83 4.02 13.43
CA MET A 230 8.27 3.89 13.73
C MET A 230 9.07 3.85 12.43
N PRO A 231 9.26 5.01 11.77
CA PRO A 231 9.88 5.06 10.44
C PRO A 231 11.37 4.70 10.44
N GLY A 232 12.02 4.73 11.60
CA GLY A 232 13.42 4.36 11.76
C GLY A 232 13.65 2.89 12.11
N LEU A 233 12.58 2.09 12.29
CA LEU A 233 12.70 0.68 12.59
C LEU A 233 13.16 -0.08 11.34
N ASP A 234 14.31 -0.74 11.43
CA ASP A 234 14.84 -1.55 10.32
C ASP A 234 14.18 -2.93 10.31
N ALA A 235 13.24 -3.14 9.39
CA ALA A 235 12.59 -4.44 9.22
C ALA A 235 13.58 -5.58 8.94
N GLY A 236 14.74 -5.29 8.34
CA GLY A 236 15.81 -6.26 8.08
C GLY A 236 16.48 -6.79 9.34
N ALA A 237 16.40 -6.08 10.46
CA ALA A 237 16.93 -6.53 11.75
C ALA A 237 16.06 -7.60 12.43
N TYR A 238 14.79 -7.71 12.04
CA TYR A 238 13.81 -8.60 12.67
C TYR A 238 13.39 -9.71 11.69
N GLN A 239 14.23 -10.74 11.55
CA GLN A 239 14.02 -11.85 10.61
C GLN A 239 13.50 -13.13 11.26
N GLU A 240 13.35 -13.11 12.58
CA GLU A 240 12.84 -14.23 13.38
C GLU A 240 11.45 -13.92 13.93
N ASN A 241 11.15 -14.32 15.15
CA ASN A 241 9.91 -14.01 15.85
C ASN A 241 9.81 -12.51 16.13
N PHE A 242 8.65 -11.88 15.84
CA PHE A 242 8.43 -10.47 16.10
C PHE A 242 6.99 -10.18 16.50
N HIS A 243 6.80 -9.53 17.63
CA HIS A 243 5.52 -8.94 18.05
C HIS A 243 5.73 -7.66 18.88
N TRP A 244 4.73 -6.77 18.91
CA TRP A 244 4.83 -5.49 19.57
C TRP A 244 4.86 -5.58 21.12
N PHE A 245 4.58 -6.74 21.66
CA PHE A 245 4.52 -7.03 23.10
C PHE A 245 5.75 -7.80 23.59
N ASP A 246 6.84 -7.76 22.85
CA ASP A 246 8.13 -8.35 23.26
C ASP A 246 8.90 -7.36 24.12
N ASP A 247 9.07 -7.66 25.40
CA ASP A 247 9.81 -6.85 26.35
C ASP A 247 11.29 -6.69 25.98
N LEU A 248 11.87 -7.65 25.28
CA LEU A 248 13.25 -7.58 24.81
C LEU A 248 13.46 -6.54 23.71
N LEU A 249 12.42 -6.22 22.95
CA LEU A 249 12.44 -5.23 21.86
C LEU A 249 12.00 -3.84 22.29
N PHE A 250 11.53 -3.69 23.54
CA PHE A 250 10.92 -2.45 24.02
C PHE A 250 11.89 -1.26 23.96
N ALA A 251 13.17 -1.46 24.22
CA ALA A 251 14.18 -0.41 24.11
C ALA A 251 14.31 0.14 22.68
N ASP A 252 14.18 -0.72 21.68
CA ASP A 252 14.24 -0.32 20.26
C ASP A 252 13.00 0.50 19.88
N PHE A 253 11.82 0.13 20.43
CA PHE A 253 10.58 0.88 20.21
C PHE A 253 10.64 2.26 20.89
N LEU A 254 11.12 2.34 22.12
CA LEU A 254 11.32 3.61 22.83
C LEU A 254 12.28 4.55 22.08
N ALA A 255 13.32 4.02 21.46
CA ALA A 255 14.25 4.81 20.67
C ALA A 255 13.60 5.50 19.44
N GLN A 256 12.42 5.02 19.01
CA GLN A 256 11.65 5.61 17.91
C GLN A 256 10.64 6.68 18.41
N ARG A 257 10.48 6.85 19.72
CA ARG A 257 9.54 7.81 20.29
C ARG A 257 9.89 9.24 19.86
N SER A 258 8.88 9.97 19.40
CA SER A 258 9.02 11.37 19.00
C SER A 258 7.93 12.23 19.68
N ASP A 259 8.17 13.53 19.78
CA ASP A 259 7.23 14.50 20.32
C ASP A 259 5.90 14.55 19.56
N ASP A 260 5.89 14.08 18.29
CA ASP A 260 4.70 14.01 17.46
C ASP A 260 3.66 13.00 17.96
N TRP A 261 4.04 12.08 18.87
CA TRP A 261 3.14 11.02 19.34
C TRP A 261 2.14 11.47 20.38
N GLY A 262 2.25 12.71 20.88
CA GLY A 262 1.32 13.29 21.85
C GLY A 262 1.45 12.67 23.25
N ASP A 263 0.41 12.89 24.08
CA ASP A 263 0.41 12.53 25.49
C ASP A 263 -0.09 11.10 25.78
N SER A 264 -0.59 10.38 24.77
CA SER A 264 -1.07 9.01 24.97
C SER A 264 0.09 8.05 25.22
N GLU A 265 0.00 7.30 26.30
CA GLU A 265 0.99 6.29 26.68
C GLU A 265 0.90 5.01 25.84
N VAL A 266 -0.19 4.80 25.09
CA VAL A 266 -0.41 3.60 24.31
C VAL A 266 0.54 3.52 23.12
N HIS A 267 1.37 2.48 23.11
CA HIS A 267 2.30 2.16 22.03
C HIS A 267 1.65 1.30 20.95
N ALA A 268 1.08 0.17 21.36
CA ALA A 268 0.31 -0.72 20.50
C ALA A 268 -0.94 -1.21 21.23
N CYS A 269 -2.01 -1.44 20.48
CA CYS A 269 -3.24 -2.02 20.98
C CYS A 269 -3.87 -2.87 19.89
N GLU A 270 -4.26 -4.11 20.24
CA GLU A 270 -4.83 -5.05 19.28
C GLU A 270 -6.03 -5.80 19.84
N PHE A 271 -6.87 -6.25 18.93
CA PHE A 271 -7.97 -7.17 19.16
C PHE A 271 -7.54 -8.57 18.69
N SER A 272 -7.64 -9.55 19.58
CA SER A 272 -7.38 -10.96 19.27
C SER A 272 -8.63 -11.59 18.65
N CYS A 273 -8.51 -12.08 17.41
CA CYS A 273 -9.61 -12.78 16.76
C CYS A 273 -9.86 -14.19 17.33
N ASP A 274 -8.91 -14.76 18.06
CA ASP A 274 -9.00 -16.10 18.64
C ASP A 274 -10.04 -16.18 19.76
N ASP A 275 -9.94 -15.28 20.72
CA ASP A 275 -10.77 -15.28 21.92
C ASP A 275 -11.55 -13.97 22.13
N GLY A 276 -11.33 -12.96 21.31
CA GLY A 276 -11.97 -11.66 21.39
C GLY A 276 -11.36 -10.72 22.43
N THR A 277 -10.25 -11.11 23.07
CA THR A 277 -9.60 -10.25 24.08
C THR A 277 -8.87 -9.07 23.45
N MET A 278 -8.43 -8.15 24.26
CA MET A 278 -7.58 -7.02 23.89
C MET A 278 -6.19 -7.18 24.51
N ASN A 279 -5.15 -6.90 23.71
CA ASN A 279 -3.80 -6.71 24.20
C ASN A 279 -3.40 -5.26 24.03
N CYS A 280 -2.67 -4.70 24.99
CA CYS A 280 -2.25 -3.31 24.97
C CYS A 280 -0.88 -3.16 25.64
N THR A 281 -0.03 -2.31 25.09
CA THR A 281 1.25 -1.95 25.72
C THR A 281 1.44 -0.44 25.72
N GLY A 282 1.97 0.06 26.80
CA GLY A 282 2.33 1.45 27.02
C GLY A 282 3.84 1.67 26.99
N TRP A 283 4.24 2.91 27.25
CA TRP A 283 5.66 3.33 27.30
C TRP A 283 6.30 3.10 28.67
N ASP A 284 5.54 2.69 29.66
CA ASP A 284 5.91 2.46 31.07
C ASP A 284 6.20 1.00 31.40
N ASP A 285 6.52 0.18 30.39
CA ASP A 285 6.76 -1.27 30.48
C ASP A 285 5.52 -2.09 30.92
N GLU A 286 4.34 -1.48 31.02
CA GLU A 286 3.12 -2.24 31.26
C GLU A 286 2.62 -2.92 29.99
N ILE A 287 2.87 -4.21 29.88
CA ILE A 287 2.27 -5.06 28.85
C ILE A 287 1.03 -5.73 29.46
N GLN A 288 -0.11 -5.53 28.84
CA GLN A 288 -1.39 -6.07 29.27
C GLN A 288 -1.92 -7.03 28.22
N PHE A 289 -2.00 -8.32 28.58
CA PHE A 289 -2.51 -9.38 27.70
C PHE A 289 -3.87 -9.89 28.18
N GLY A 290 -4.70 -10.31 27.23
CA GLY A 290 -5.94 -11.02 27.48
C GLY A 290 -6.95 -10.20 28.26
N LEU A 291 -6.99 -8.89 28.07
CA LEU A 291 -7.93 -8.02 28.77
C LEU A 291 -9.36 -8.24 28.26
N ASN A 292 -10.26 -8.49 29.21
CA ASN A 292 -11.69 -8.57 28.92
C ASN A 292 -12.27 -7.15 28.78
N TRP A 293 -13.20 -6.99 27.84
CA TRP A 293 -13.92 -5.75 27.60
C TRP A 293 -15.39 -6.04 27.27
N GLU A 294 -16.25 -5.03 27.34
CA GLU A 294 -17.67 -5.17 27.04
C GLU A 294 -17.87 -5.34 25.53
N GLY A 295 -18.44 -6.47 25.12
CA GLY A 295 -18.64 -6.86 23.71
C GLY A 295 -17.61 -7.84 23.16
N MET A 296 -16.71 -8.35 24.01
CA MET A 296 -15.73 -9.36 23.66
C MET A 296 -16.39 -10.59 23.02
N GLU A 297 -15.94 -10.93 21.81
CA GLU A 297 -16.45 -12.05 21.03
C GLU A 297 -15.36 -12.58 20.10
N SER A 298 -15.15 -13.91 20.08
CA SER A 298 -14.21 -14.56 19.15
C SER A 298 -14.70 -14.49 17.72
N CYS A 299 -13.78 -14.54 16.77
CA CYS A 299 -14.06 -14.50 15.35
C CYS A 299 -14.06 -15.89 14.71
N GLN A 300 -14.58 -15.95 13.48
CA GLN A 300 -14.54 -17.16 12.67
C GLN A 300 -13.82 -16.86 11.35
N PRO A 301 -13.14 -17.84 10.74
CA PRO A 301 -12.59 -17.68 9.40
C PRO A 301 -13.64 -17.20 8.39
N GLY A 302 -13.31 -16.14 7.63
CA GLY A 302 -14.22 -15.48 6.71
C GLY A 302 -14.98 -14.30 7.29
N ASP A 303 -14.85 -14.02 8.60
CA ASP A 303 -15.41 -12.80 9.18
C ASP A 303 -14.69 -11.55 8.63
N THR A 304 -15.44 -10.47 8.59
CA THR A 304 -14.91 -9.13 8.33
C THR A 304 -14.87 -8.34 9.64
N ILE A 305 -13.66 -7.96 10.06
CA ILE A 305 -13.42 -7.16 11.26
C ILE A 305 -13.28 -5.71 10.84
N GLY A 306 -14.16 -4.85 11.31
CA GLY A 306 -14.06 -3.41 11.15
C GLY A 306 -13.35 -2.80 12.37
N MET A 307 -12.38 -1.92 12.11
CA MET A 307 -11.70 -1.16 13.15
C MET A 307 -11.93 0.33 12.92
N LEU A 308 -12.44 1.03 13.91
CA LEU A 308 -12.64 2.47 13.89
C LEU A 308 -11.75 3.13 14.93
N LEU A 309 -10.70 3.80 14.48
CA LEU A 309 -9.90 4.71 15.30
C LEU A 309 -10.47 6.11 15.18
N ASN A 310 -11.00 6.63 16.26
CA ASN A 310 -11.48 8.01 16.36
C ASN A 310 -10.54 8.80 17.27
N LEU A 311 -9.64 9.57 16.67
CA LEU A 311 -8.64 10.36 17.38
C LEU A 311 -9.21 11.66 17.98
N ASP A 312 -10.40 12.09 17.54
CA ASP A 312 -11.09 13.24 18.15
C ASP A 312 -11.70 12.86 19.51
N GLU A 313 -12.18 11.61 19.64
CA GLU A 313 -12.70 11.04 20.87
C GLU A 313 -11.66 10.22 21.65
N GLY A 314 -10.52 9.91 21.01
CA GLY A 314 -9.47 9.08 21.58
C GLY A 314 -9.86 7.62 21.76
N THR A 315 -10.66 7.03 20.84
CA THR A 315 -11.22 5.68 21.01
C THR A 315 -10.87 4.75 19.85
N LEU A 316 -10.72 3.44 20.16
CA LEU A 316 -10.63 2.36 19.20
C LEU A 316 -11.85 1.43 19.37
N THR A 317 -12.66 1.32 18.32
CA THR A 317 -13.90 0.53 18.30
C THR A 317 -13.78 -0.64 17.34
N VAL A 318 -14.28 -1.80 17.73
CA VAL A 318 -14.31 -3.03 16.91
C VAL A 318 -15.72 -3.32 16.42
N TYR A 319 -15.78 -3.78 15.18
CA TYR A 319 -16.98 -4.29 14.51
C TYR A 319 -16.71 -5.70 13.98
N ARG A 320 -17.71 -6.55 13.98
CA ARG A 320 -17.68 -7.86 13.33
C ARG A 320 -18.85 -7.98 12.37
N ASN A 321 -18.57 -8.19 11.09
CA ASN A 321 -19.57 -8.31 10.04
C ASN A 321 -20.57 -7.10 10.06
N ASN A 322 -20.05 -5.90 10.13
CA ASN A 322 -20.78 -4.62 10.25
C ASN A 322 -21.59 -4.43 11.56
N ARG A 323 -21.50 -5.34 12.51
CA ARG A 323 -22.11 -5.19 13.84
C ARG A 323 -21.07 -4.62 14.80
N ARG A 324 -21.39 -3.52 15.45
CA ARG A 324 -20.54 -2.92 16.48
C ARG A 324 -20.43 -3.87 17.68
N LEU A 325 -19.22 -4.22 18.08
CA LEU A 325 -18.94 -4.97 19.29
C LEU A 325 -18.79 -4.01 20.49
N GLY A 326 -17.92 -3.02 20.37
CA GLY A 326 -17.69 -2.04 21.42
C GLY A 326 -16.39 -1.28 21.26
N VAL A 327 -16.10 -0.42 22.23
CA VAL A 327 -14.82 0.29 22.35
C VAL A 327 -13.86 -0.61 23.13
N ILE A 328 -12.72 -0.95 22.51
CA ILE A 328 -11.70 -1.79 23.16
C ILE A 328 -10.65 -0.96 23.89
N LYS A 329 -10.43 0.30 23.45
CA LYS A 329 -9.45 1.18 24.08
C LYS A 329 -9.90 2.64 23.98
N ASP A 330 -9.66 3.38 25.03
CA ASP A 330 -9.82 4.85 25.13
C ASP A 330 -8.50 5.54 25.49
N GLY A 331 -8.51 6.86 25.56
CA GLY A 331 -7.33 7.67 25.89
C GLY A 331 -6.28 7.72 24.79
N LEU A 332 -6.65 7.43 23.53
CA LEU A 332 -5.75 7.43 22.38
C LEU A 332 -5.56 8.86 21.85
N SER A 333 -4.33 9.28 21.64
CA SER A 333 -3.99 10.55 20.97
C SER A 333 -2.70 10.42 20.16
N GLY A 334 -2.49 11.31 19.19
CA GLY A 334 -1.33 11.31 18.31
C GLY A 334 -1.41 10.26 17.20
N PRO A 335 -0.33 10.11 16.40
CA PRO A 335 -0.35 9.29 15.20
C PRO A 335 -0.33 7.78 15.49
N TYR A 336 -1.09 7.03 14.70
CA TYR A 336 -1.08 5.57 14.66
C TYR A 336 -1.08 5.03 13.23
N CYS A 337 -0.67 3.78 13.07
CA CYS A 337 -0.76 2.98 11.84
C CYS A 337 -1.59 1.72 12.12
N TRP A 338 -2.29 1.22 11.11
CA TRP A 338 -2.89 -0.11 11.17
C TRP A 338 -1.83 -1.18 11.13
N TYR A 339 -2.02 -2.26 11.88
CA TYR A 339 -1.20 -3.45 11.78
C TYR A 339 -2.00 -4.72 12.02
N VAL A 340 -1.41 -5.83 11.62
CA VAL A 340 -1.88 -7.18 11.92
C VAL A 340 -0.72 -8.01 12.43
N SER A 341 -1.00 -8.87 13.41
CA SER A 341 -0.07 -9.90 13.88
C SER A 341 -0.61 -11.26 13.47
N LEU A 342 0.23 -12.05 12.81
CA LEU A 342 -0.08 -13.40 12.35
C LEU A 342 0.79 -14.38 13.09
N VAL A 343 0.15 -15.46 13.54
CA VAL A 343 0.83 -16.61 14.14
C VAL A 343 0.76 -17.76 13.18
N ASN A 344 1.89 -18.33 12.84
CA ASN A 344 1.88 -19.54 12.04
C ASN A 344 1.44 -20.72 12.90
N ARG A 345 0.36 -21.41 12.51
CA ARG A 345 -0.18 -22.57 13.20
C ARG A 345 -0.22 -23.77 12.25
N PRO A 346 0.21 -24.97 12.66
CA PRO A 346 0.30 -26.13 11.76
C PRO A 346 -1.00 -26.52 11.07
N SER A 347 -2.15 -26.17 11.64
CA SER A 347 -3.48 -26.59 11.13
C SER A 347 -4.26 -25.49 10.42
N VAL A 348 -3.89 -24.21 10.60
CA VAL A 348 -4.62 -23.07 10.03
C VAL A 348 -3.61 -21.98 9.70
N THR A 349 -3.54 -21.61 8.43
CA THR A 349 -2.73 -20.47 8.00
C THR A 349 -3.51 -19.20 8.26
N ASP A 350 -2.98 -18.33 9.10
CA ASP A 350 -3.54 -17.01 9.31
C ASP A 350 -3.31 -16.17 8.04
N GLU A 351 -4.37 -15.52 7.57
CA GLU A 351 -4.33 -14.61 6.44
C GLU A 351 -5.24 -13.42 6.74
N VAL A 352 -4.80 -12.23 6.34
CA VAL A 352 -5.57 -10.99 6.49
C VAL A 352 -5.45 -10.16 5.23
N SER A 353 -6.58 -9.66 4.74
CA SER A 353 -6.59 -8.58 3.75
C SER A 353 -7.25 -7.33 4.31
N ILE A 354 -6.63 -6.17 4.06
CA ILE A 354 -7.11 -4.86 4.49
C ILE A 354 -7.75 -4.11 3.32
N LYS A 355 -8.88 -3.45 3.57
CA LYS A 355 -9.52 -2.56 2.60
C LYS A 355 -10.19 -1.38 3.30
N ARG A 356 -10.52 -0.37 2.51
CA ARG A 356 -11.40 0.71 2.98
C ARG A 356 -12.78 0.16 3.26
N GLY A 357 -13.26 0.45 4.44
CA GLY A 357 -14.61 0.15 4.83
C GLY A 357 -15.55 1.37 4.72
N THR A 358 -16.82 1.09 4.73
CA THR A 358 -17.85 2.10 4.95
C THR A 358 -18.39 1.93 6.36
N LEU A 359 -18.23 2.97 7.18
CA LEU A 359 -18.74 2.95 8.56
C LEU A 359 -20.23 2.55 8.55
N PRO A 360 -20.63 1.55 9.34
CA PRO A 360 -22.02 1.11 9.43
C PRO A 360 -22.98 2.26 9.79
N ASN A 361 -24.17 2.24 9.22
CA ASN A 361 -25.14 3.36 9.34
C ASN A 361 -25.56 3.67 10.78
N SER A 362 -25.55 2.69 11.67
CA SER A 362 -25.84 2.88 13.10
C SER A 362 -24.99 3.95 13.78
N ASP A 363 -23.75 4.13 13.32
CA ASP A 363 -22.82 5.09 13.91
C ASP A 363 -22.69 6.39 13.10
N ARG A 364 -23.28 6.44 11.89
CA ARG A 364 -23.44 7.69 11.15
C ARG A 364 -24.51 8.60 11.73
N GLU A 365 -25.60 8.01 12.21
CA GLU A 365 -26.73 8.76 12.83
C GLU A 365 -26.39 9.32 14.19
N ALA A 366 -25.47 8.70 14.93
CA ALA A 366 -25.04 9.17 16.25
C ALA A 366 -24.09 10.38 16.18
N ARG A 367 -23.55 10.73 15.00
CA ARG A 367 -22.59 11.84 14.79
C ARG A 367 -23.19 13.08 14.14
N ASN A 368 -24.46 13.03 13.71
CA ASN A 368 -25.24 14.17 13.21
C ASN A 368 -26.18 14.70 14.28
#